data_fb45fd1073e71c5f0ca54f929b7bf502
#
_entry.id   fb45fd1073e71c5f0ca54f929b7bf502
#
_cell.length_a   1.000
_cell.length_b   1.000
_cell.length_c   1.000
_cell.angle_alpha   90.00
_cell.angle_beta   90.00
_cell.angle_gamma   90.00
#
_symmetry.space_group_name_H-M   'P 1'
#
loop_
_entity.id
_entity.type
_entity.pdbx_description
1 polymer ?
#
loop_
_entity_poly.entity_id
_entity_poly.type
_entity_poly.pdbx_seq_one_letter_code
_entity_poly.pdbx_strand_id
1 'polypeptide(L)'
;SKCRLDHNRFHGLIHHPSQVRALGGEKKQPANMPFYLTARDRKRGRRQQRAERERERQDKIQLGLIPPPEPKFKLSNFMKVLGEQAVADPSKLERRVMEQVRGRLTKHEMRNQARKLTPQEKKEKMRRKMAEDTSSGVVVAVFYVASLQSSQHRFKIDVNAQQLGLTGGVLICSAPDLPCALVVVEGGPRAVKRFSALMNRRIDWADTSELQGENYARNWAKEVWKGTTVRRNFAAFKFQECKSSLTA
;
A
#
# COMPACT_ATOMS: atom_id res chain seq x y z
N SER A 1 -27.49 -53.32 5.52
CA SER A 1 -26.29 -54.11 5.22
C SER A 1 -25.08 -53.19 5.25
N LYS A 2 -24.18 -53.39 6.21
CA LYS A 2 -22.91 -52.65 6.31
C LYS A 2 -21.95 -53.25 5.27
N CYS A 3 -21.65 -52.54 4.22
CA CYS A 3 -20.57 -52.91 3.30
C CYS A 3 -19.26 -52.96 4.07
N ARG A 4 -18.70 -54.14 4.27
CA ARG A 4 -17.34 -54.32 4.75
C ARG A 4 -16.40 -54.17 3.57
N LEU A 5 -15.56 -53.11 3.58
CA LEU A 5 -14.48 -52.95 2.64
C LEU A 5 -13.38 -53.95 2.93
N ASP A 6 -13.02 -54.72 1.92
CA ASP A 6 -11.96 -55.73 2.03
C ASP A 6 -10.61 -55.01 1.90
N HIS A 7 -9.94 -54.72 3.02
CA HIS A 7 -8.71 -53.97 3.07
C HIS A 7 -7.55 -54.59 2.28
N ASN A 8 -7.60 -55.85 1.97
CA ASN A 8 -6.54 -56.54 1.20
C ASN A 8 -6.60 -56.26 -0.32
N ARG A 9 -7.67 -55.67 -0.82
CA ARG A 9 -7.80 -55.28 -2.22
C ARG A 9 -7.40 -53.83 -2.52
N PHE A 10 -7.09 -53.03 -1.49
CA PHE A 10 -6.76 -51.62 -1.64
C PHE A 10 -5.32 -51.31 -1.21
N HIS A 11 -4.38 -52.14 -1.64
CA HIS A 11 -2.96 -51.84 -1.46
C HIS A 11 -2.59 -50.57 -2.21
N GLY A 12 -2.15 -49.56 -1.48
CA GLY A 12 -1.73 -48.27 -2.05
C GLY A 12 -2.76 -47.16 -2.03
N LEU A 13 -3.96 -47.38 -1.42
CA LEU A 13 -4.91 -46.31 -1.23
C LEU A 13 -4.42 -45.37 -0.11
N ILE A 14 -3.97 -44.19 -0.50
CA ILE A 14 -3.53 -43.14 0.43
C ILE A 14 -4.76 -42.37 0.87
N HIS A 15 -5.07 -42.42 2.17
CA HIS A 15 -6.13 -41.61 2.73
C HIS A 15 -5.73 -40.15 2.71
N HIS A 16 -6.42 -39.33 1.91
CA HIS A 16 -6.13 -37.92 1.79
C HIS A 16 -6.75 -37.13 2.97
N PRO A 17 -5.96 -36.52 3.87
CA PRO A 17 -6.45 -35.90 5.09
C PRO A 17 -7.36 -34.67 4.85
N SER A 18 -7.40 -34.15 3.64
CA SER A 18 -8.25 -33.00 3.29
C SER A 18 -9.70 -33.38 2.94
N GLN A 19 -10.05 -34.65 2.85
CA GLN A 19 -11.39 -35.10 2.44
C GLN A 19 -12.35 -35.34 3.61
N VAL A 20 -12.06 -34.89 4.80
CA VAL A 20 -12.90 -35.09 5.99
C VAL A 20 -14.25 -34.32 5.89
N ARG A 21 -14.39 -33.44 4.93
CA ARG A 21 -15.68 -32.76 4.67
C ARG A 21 -16.02 -32.87 3.20
N ALA A 22 -17.19 -33.41 2.90
CA ALA A 22 -17.77 -33.38 1.55
C ALA A 22 -17.75 -31.93 1.03
N LEU A 23 -17.39 -31.75 -0.22
CA LEU A 23 -17.36 -30.44 -0.92
C LEU A 23 -18.72 -29.69 -0.89
N GLY A 24 -19.80 -30.30 -0.40
CA GLY A 24 -21.12 -29.72 -0.20
C GLY A 24 -21.56 -29.53 1.25
N GLY A 25 -20.69 -29.81 2.25
CA GLY A 25 -21.01 -29.66 3.67
C GLY A 25 -21.08 -28.21 4.08
N GLU A 26 -22.27 -27.66 4.06
CA GLU A 26 -22.82 -26.53 4.83
C GLU A 26 -21.87 -25.39 5.28
N LYS A 27 -21.03 -24.90 4.42
CA LYS A 27 -20.74 -23.48 4.48
C LYS A 27 -21.86 -22.79 3.72
N LYS A 28 -22.86 -22.26 4.44
CA LYS A 28 -23.80 -21.29 3.88
C LYS A 28 -22.95 -20.30 3.10
N GLN A 29 -22.97 -20.42 1.76
CA GLN A 29 -22.29 -19.43 0.93
C GLN A 29 -22.89 -18.09 1.34
N PRO A 30 -22.07 -17.08 1.64
CA PRO A 30 -22.62 -15.77 1.95
C PRO A 30 -23.55 -15.38 0.80
N ALA A 31 -24.78 -14.97 1.14
CA ALA A 31 -25.83 -14.66 0.17
C ALA A 31 -25.38 -13.65 -0.90
N ASN A 32 -24.31 -12.90 -0.60
CA ASN A 32 -23.65 -11.94 -1.49
C ASN A 32 -22.17 -12.33 -1.65
N MET A 33 -21.87 -13.08 -2.71
CA MET A 33 -20.48 -13.28 -3.09
C MET A 33 -19.91 -11.96 -3.62
N PRO A 34 -18.80 -11.45 -3.08
CA PRO A 34 -18.20 -10.22 -3.58
C PRO A 34 -17.70 -10.46 -5.00
N PHE A 35 -18.27 -9.71 -5.95
CA PHE A 35 -17.80 -9.72 -7.33
C PHE A 35 -16.61 -8.77 -7.48
N TYR A 36 -15.43 -9.32 -7.72
CA TYR A 36 -14.22 -8.53 -7.87
C TYR A 36 -14.06 -8.03 -9.31
N LEU A 37 -14.28 -6.73 -9.50
CA LEU A 37 -14.05 -6.06 -10.78
C LEU A 37 -12.56 -5.83 -11.03
N THR A 38 -12.13 -6.03 -12.27
CA THR A 38 -10.77 -5.65 -12.69
C THR A 38 -10.59 -4.11 -12.65
N ALA A 39 -9.37 -3.64 -12.64
CA ALA A 39 -9.09 -2.18 -12.71
C ALA A 39 -9.69 -1.55 -13.98
N ARG A 40 -9.72 -2.30 -15.08
CA ARG A 40 -10.30 -1.89 -16.38
C ARG A 40 -11.81 -1.74 -16.28
N ASP A 41 -12.50 -2.72 -15.68
CA ASP A 41 -13.96 -2.70 -15.51
C ASP A 41 -14.40 -1.59 -14.58
N ARG A 42 -13.67 -1.37 -13.48
CA ARG A 42 -13.90 -0.22 -12.58
C ARG A 42 -13.76 1.12 -13.31
N LYS A 43 -12.79 1.24 -14.21
CA LYS A 43 -12.60 2.44 -15.03
C LYS A 43 -13.75 2.61 -16.03
N ARG A 44 -14.19 1.52 -16.67
CA ARG A 44 -15.34 1.49 -17.58
C ARG A 44 -16.63 1.89 -16.88
N GLY A 45 -16.94 1.29 -15.72
CA GLY A 45 -18.13 1.62 -14.92
C GLY A 45 -18.17 3.09 -14.52
N ARG A 46 -17.05 3.64 -14.04
CA ARG A 46 -16.96 5.08 -13.72
C ARG A 46 -17.20 5.98 -14.94
N ARG A 47 -16.72 5.58 -16.12
CA ARG A 47 -16.94 6.32 -17.36
C ARG A 47 -18.42 6.30 -17.78
N GLN A 48 -19.07 5.14 -17.67
CA GLN A 48 -20.50 4.99 -17.95
C GLN A 48 -21.35 5.85 -17.01
N GLN A 49 -21.14 5.74 -15.70
CA GLN A 49 -21.87 6.56 -14.72
C GLN A 49 -21.71 8.07 -14.94
N ARG A 50 -20.53 8.53 -15.38
CA ARG A 50 -20.35 9.95 -15.72
C ARG A 50 -21.14 10.34 -16.97
N ALA A 51 -21.15 9.47 -17.98
CA ALA A 51 -21.89 9.72 -19.20
C ALA A 51 -23.42 9.73 -18.96
N GLU A 52 -23.93 8.83 -18.13
CA GLU A 52 -25.34 8.79 -17.72
C GLU A 52 -25.73 10.06 -16.96
N ARG A 53 -24.96 10.45 -15.95
CA ARG A 53 -25.23 11.70 -15.19
C ARG A 53 -25.23 12.94 -16.10
N GLU A 54 -24.35 12.98 -17.10
CA GLU A 54 -24.29 14.10 -18.01
C GLU A 54 -25.50 14.10 -18.96
N ARG A 55 -25.95 12.92 -19.45
CA ARG A 55 -27.19 12.79 -20.23
C ARG A 55 -28.41 13.24 -19.43
N GLU A 56 -28.58 12.70 -18.21
CA GLU A 56 -29.69 13.11 -17.33
C GLU A 56 -29.70 14.62 -17.08
N ARG A 57 -28.52 15.23 -16.96
CA ARG A 57 -28.42 16.68 -16.78
C ARG A 57 -28.82 17.42 -18.04
N GLN A 58 -28.41 16.95 -19.21
CA GLN A 58 -28.80 17.55 -20.48
C GLN A 58 -30.32 17.43 -20.73
N ASP A 59 -30.88 16.28 -20.41
CA ASP A 59 -32.32 16.05 -20.51
C ASP A 59 -33.10 17.01 -19.59
N LYS A 60 -32.63 17.21 -18.36
CA LYS A 60 -33.21 18.20 -17.44
C LYS A 60 -33.12 19.64 -17.92
N ILE A 61 -32.03 19.99 -18.61
CA ILE A 61 -31.85 21.30 -19.24
C ILE A 61 -32.80 21.46 -20.42
N GLN A 62 -32.95 20.45 -21.28
CA GLN A 62 -33.86 20.46 -22.42
C GLN A 62 -35.33 20.55 -21.98
N LEU A 63 -35.68 19.89 -20.89
CA LEU A 63 -37.00 19.97 -20.28
C LEU A 63 -37.27 21.29 -19.52
N GLY A 64 -36.30 22.19 -19.47
CA GLY A 64 -36.41 23.47 -18.75
C GLY A 64 -36.40 23.38 -17.22
N LEU A 65 -36.13 22.18 -16.64
CA LEU A 65 -36.09 21.97 -15.19
C LEU A 65 -34.86 22.59 -14.54
N ILE A 66 -33.77 22.73 -15.29
CA ILE A 66 -32.50 23.32 -14.83
C ILE A 66 -32.07 24.37 -15.85
N PRO A 67 -31.68 25.57 -15.45
CA PRO A 67 -31.17 26.57 -16.36
C PRO A 67 -29.86 26.07 -16.99
N PRO A 68 -29.60 26.40 -18.28
CA PRO A 68 -28.37 26.03 -18.94
C PRO A 68 -27.16 26.64 -18.20
N PRO A 69 -26.04 25.93 -18.14
CA PRO A 69 -24.86 26.46 -17.48
C PRO A 69 -24.33 27.68 -18.20
N GLU A 70 -23.90 28.68 -17.44
CA GLU A 70 -23.29 29.87 -18.01
C GLU A 70 -22.09 29.51 -18.92
N PRO A 71 -21.92 30.19 -20.03
CA PRO A 71 -20.81 29.98 -20.94
C PRO A 71 -19.47 30.20 -20.23
N LYS A 72 -18.51 29.33 -20.48
CA LYS A 72 -17.18 29.44 -19.87
C LYS A 72 -16.32 30.42 -20.65
N PHE A 73 -16.10 31.58 -20.09
CA PHE A 73 -15.21 32.56 -20.66
C PHE A 73 -13.75 32.33 -20.31
N LYS A 74 -12.87 32.62 -21.26
CA LYS A 74 -11.41 32.75 -21.09
C LYS A 74 -11.00 34.14 -21.56
N LEU A 75 -9.95 34.69 -20.96
CA LEU A 75 -9.41 35.99 -21.42
C LEU A 75 -9.08 36.03 -22.93
N SER A 76 -8.63 34.88 -23.47
CA SER A 76 -8.28 34.79 -24.91
C SER A 76 -9.47 34.72 -25.89
N ASN A 77 -10.68 34.37 -25.40
CA ASN A 77 -11.82 34.15 -26.27
C ASN A 77 -13.05 35.02 -25.96
N PHE A 78 -12.99 35.88 -24.92
CA PHE A 78 -14.15 36.67 -24.54
C PHE A 78 -14.60 37.66 -25.63
N MET A 79 -13.65 38.26 -26.35
CA MET A 79 -13.95 39.16 -27.49
C MET A 79 -14.68 38.44 -28.61
N LYS A 80 -14.33 37.18 -28.89
CA LYS A 80 -14.99 36.38 -29.96
C LYS A 80 -16.38 35.90 -29.57
N VAL A 81 -16.60 35.59 -28.26
CA VAL A 81 -17.86 35.02 -27.80
C VAL A 81 -18.92 36.10 -27.52
N LEU A 82 -18.50 37.27 -27.08
CA LEU A 82 -19.37 38.36 -26.67
C LEU A 82 -19.44 39.51 -27.67
N GLY A 83 -18.75 39.43 -28.80
CA GLY A 83 -18.76 40.34 -29.97
C GLY A 83 -19.30 41.74 -29.68
N GLU A 84 -20.60 41.96 -29.93
CA GLU A 84 -21.26 43.24 -29.77
C GLU A 84 -21.26 43.81 -28.34
N GLN A 85 -21.41 42.95 -27.33
CA GLN A 85 -21.36 43.37 -25.90
C GLN A 85 -19.95 43.77 -25.46
N ALA A 86 -18.92 43.23 -26.09
CA ALA A 86 -17.53 43.55 -25.79
C ALA A 86 -17.14 44.95 -26.35
N VAL A 87 -17.83 45.40 -27.40
CA VAL A 87 -17.60 46.72 -27.97
C VAL A 87 -18.24 47.83 -27.14
N ALA A 88 -19.38 47.56 -26.52
CA ALA A 88 -20.10 48.56 -25.70
C ALA A 88 -19.38 48.91 -24.39
N ASP A 89 -18.98 47.86 -23.57
CA ASP A 89 -18.33 48.04 -22.27
C ASP A 89 -17.25 46.99 -22.03
N PRO A 90 -16.06 47.12 -22.57
CA PRO A 90 -15.00 46.13 -22.48
C PRO A 90 -14.53 45.90 -21.02
N SER A 91 -14.45 46.95 -20.21
CA SER A 91 -13.98 46.87 -18.82
C SER A 91 -14.96 46.14 -17.91
N LYS A 92 -16.27 46.27 -18.13
CA LYS A 92 -17.30 45.55 -17.39
C LYS A 92 -17.27 44.05 -17.68
N LEU A 93 -17.06 43.72 -18.93
CA LEU A 93 -16.93 42.32 -19.40
C LEU A 93 -15.67 41.66 -18.91
N GLU A 94 -14.54 42.35 -18.96
CA GLU A 94 -13.27 41.85 -18.42
C GLU A 94 -13.40 41.52 -16.92
N ARG A 95 -14.04 42.43 -16.15
CA ARG A 95 -14.31 42.19 -14.74
C ARG A 95 -15.16 40.94 -14.52
N ARG A 96 -16.23 40.74 -15.29
CA ARG A 96 -17.09 39.55 -15.23
C ARG A 96 -16.33 38.26 -15.57
N VAL A 97 -15.45 38.30 -16.59
CA VAL A 97 -14.60 37.18 -16.94
C VAL A 97 -13.63 36.84 -15.84
N MET A 98 -13.00 37.86 -15.24
CA MET A 98 -12.07 37.69 -14.12
C MET A 98 -12.77 37.12 -12.88
N GLU A 99 -13.97 37.60 -12.54
CA GLU A 99 -14.78 37.03 -11.46
C GLU A 99 -15.12 35.58 -11.69
N GLN A 100 -15.52 35.22 -12.94
CA GLN A 100 -15.80 33.83 -13.29
C GLN A 100 -14.54 32.94 -13.22
N VAL A 101 -13.36 33.45 -13.60
CA VAL A 101 -12.08 32.74 -13.48
C VAL A 101 -11.72 32.53 -12.02
N ARG A 102 -11.78 33.58 -11.20
CA ARG A 102 -11.54 33.51 -9.74
C ARG A 102 -12.51 32.55 -9.08
N GLY A 103 -13.81 32.62 -9.37
CA GLY A 103 -14.80 31.70 -8.82
C GLY A 103 -14.57 30.24 -9.19
N ARG A 104 -13.99 29.94 -10.35
CA ARG A 104 -13.59 28.58 -10.73
C ARG A 104 -12.36 28.11 -9.94
N LEU A 105 -11.39 28.98 -9.72
CA LEU A 105 -10.21 28.68 -8.90
C LEU A 105 -10.59 28.43 -7.45
N THR A 106 -11.33 29.32 -6.83
CA THR A 106 -11.79 29.15 -5.44
C THR A 106 -12.63 27.88 -5.26
N LYS A 107 -13.57 27.59 -6.17
CA LYS A 107 -14.34 26.34 -6.17
C LYS A 107 -13.45 25.09 -6.33
N HIS A 108 -12.36 25.20 -7.08
CA HIS A 108 -11.39 24.11 -7.22
C HIS A 108 -10.60 23.90 -5.93
N GLU A 109 -10.09 24.96 -5.35
CA GLU A 109 -9.35 24.93 -4.08
C GLU A 109 -10.19 24.41 -2.93
N MET A 110 -11.43 24.91 -2.78
CA MET A 110 -12.38 24.42 -1.77
C MET A 110 -12.64 22.91 -1.92
N ARG A 111 -12.84 22.43 -3.16
CA ARG A 111 -13.00 20.98 -3.40
C ARG A 111 -11.76 20.19 -3.07
N ASN A 112 -10.58 20.71 -3.37
CA ASN A 112 -9.32 20.06 -3.01
C ASN A 112 -9.13 20.03 -1.50
N GLN A 113 -9.43 21.12 -0.82
CA GLN A 113 -9.34 21.20 0.63
C GLN A 113 -10.34 20.26 1.33
N ALA A 114 -11.60 20.22 0.86
CA ALA A 114 -12.61 19.29 1.37
C ALA A 114 -12.27 17.80 1.16
N ARG A 115 -11.48 17.49 0.13
CA ARG A 115 -11.02 16.12 -0.15
C ARG A 115 -9.68 15.77 0.49
N LYS A 116 -9.00 16.73 1.06
CA LYS A 116 -7.71 16.53 1.72
C LYS A 116 -7.94 15.76 3.01
N LEU A 117 -7.35 14.57 3.07
CA LEU A 117 -7.42 13.74 4.27
C LEU A 117 -6.71 14.41 5.44
N THR A 118 -7.34 14.40 6.60
CA THR A 118 -6.73 14.83 7.86
C THR A 118 -5.55 13.90 8.22
N PRO A 119 -4.64 14.34 9.10
CA PRO A 119 -3.53 13.48 9.56
C PRO A 119 -4.01 12.18 10.19
N GLN A 120 -5.14 12.21 10.90
CA GLN A 120 -5.76 11.02 11.51
C GLN A 120 -6.29 10.05 10.44
N GLU A 121 -7.07 10.53 9.48
CA GLU A 121 -7.56 9.72 8.36
C GLU A 121 -6.42 9.11 7.53
N LYS A 122 -5.30 9.84 7.38
CA LYS A 122 -4.09 9.29 6.73
C LYS A 122 -3.51 8.12 7.51
N LYS A 123 -3.42 8.25 8.85
CA LYS A 123 -2.93 7.17 9.74
C LYS A 123 -3.87 5.96 9.67
N GLU A 124 -5.17 6.15 9.73
CA GLU A 124 -6.16 5.08 9.63
C GLU A 124 -6.11 4.38 8.26
N LYS A 125 -6.02 5.14 7.18
CA LYS A 125 -5.85 4.61 5.83
C LYS A 125 -4.59 3.75 5.72
N MET A 126 -3.49 4.20 6.35
CA MET A 126 -2.23 3.46 6.39
C MET A 126 -2.38 2.17 7.18
N ARG A 127 -2.98 2.24 8.39
CA ARG A 127 -3.28 1.07 9.24
C ARG A 127 -4.14 0.04 8.49
N ARG A 128 -5.20 0.49 7.82
CA ARG A 128 -6.06 -0.40 7.02
C ARG A 128 -5.30 -1.10 5.89
N LYS A 129 -4.44 -0.38 5.17
CA LYS A 129 -3.59 -0.99 4.13
C LYS A 129 -2.62 -2.03 4.66
N MET A 130 -2.07 -1.80 5.87
CA MET A 130 -1.19 -2.77 6.52
C MET A 130 -1.97 -4.02 6.96
N ALA A 131 -3.18 -3.83 7.48
CA ALA A 131 -4.07 -4.94 7.83
C ALA A 131 -4.51 -5.75 6.60
N GLU A 132 -4.84 -5.08 5.49
CA GLU A 132 -5.15 -5.73 4.21
C GLU A 132 -3.96 -6.55 3.68
N ASP A 133 -2.73 -6.05 3.81
CA ASP A 133 -1.52 -6.77 3.37
C ASP A 133 -1.27 -8.03 4.23
N THR A 134 -1.51 -7.94 5.52
CA THR A 134 -1.34 -9.07 6.45
C THR A 134 -2.47 -10.11 6.37
N SER A 135 -3.65 -9.75 5.86
CA SER A 135 -4.79 -10.67 5.75
C SER A 135 -4.55 -11.84 4.81
N SER A 136 -3.64 -11.70 3.84
CA SER A 136 -3.25 -12.77 2.91
C SER A 136 -2.24 -13.76 3.48
N GLY A 137 -1.78 -13.55 4.72
CA GLY A 137 -0.76 -14.33 5.41
C GLY A 137 0.42 -13.46 5.86
N VAL A 138 1.17 -13.98 6.79
CA VAL A 138 2.38 -13.33 7.33
C VAL A 138 3.61 -13.95 6.69
N VAL A 139 4.45 -13.12 6.11
CA VAL A 139 5.74 -13.52 5.58
C VAL A 139 6.80 -13.19 6.61
N VAL A 140 7.71 -14.11 6.82
CA VAL A 140 8.90 -13.94 7.68
C VAL A 140 10.12 -13.94 6.78
N ALA A 141 11.05 -13.02 7.01
CA ALA A 141 12.33 -12.99 6.34
C ALA A 141 13.46 -12.80 7.37
N VAL A 142 14.54 -13.50 7.15
CA VAL A 142 15.74 -13.47 8.00
C VAL A 142 16.91 -12.98 7.15
N PHE A 143 17.59 -11.95 7.64
CA PHE A 143 18.77 -11.38 7.00
C PHE A 143 19.97 -11.52 7.92
N TYR A 144 21.07 -11.93 7.35
CA TYR A 144 22.37 -11.88 7.99
C TYR A 144 23.09 -10.61 7.55
N VAL A 145 23.69 -9.91 8.48
CA VAL A 145 24.50 -8.71 8.25
C VAL A 145 25.86 -8.94 8.89
N ALA A 146 26.93 -8.74 8.14
CA ALA A 146 28.28 -9.00 8.65
C ALA A 146 28.65 -8.10 9.81
N SER A 147 28.25 -6.83 9.79
CA SER A 147 28.41 -5.89 10.91
C SER A 147 27.29 -4.85 10.94
N LEU A 148 26.71 -4.64 12.12
CA LEU A 148 25.65 -3.64 12.33
C LEU A 148 26.04 -2.67 13.48
N GLN A 149 27.26 -2.15 13.43
CA GLN A 149 27.75 -1.18 14.42
C GLN A 149 27.37 0.26 14.07
N SER A 150 27.23 0.58 12.78
CA SER A 150 26.83 1.91 12.34
C SER A 150 25.45 2.32 12.84
N SER A 151 25.37 3.47 13.48
CA SER A 151 24.11 4.06 13.96
C SER A 151 23.18 4.40 12.83
N GLN A 152 23.69 4.83 11.68
CA GLN A 152 22.90 5.13 10.48
C GLN A 152 22.23 3.89 9.92
N HIS A 153 22.92 2.74 9.85
CA HIS A 153 22.33 1.49 9.39
C HIS A 153 21.22 1.02 10.33
N ARG A 154 21.47 1.06 11.66
CA ARG A 154 20.45 0.75 12.68
C ARG A 154 19.22 1.64 12.52
N PHE A 155 19.40 2.95 12.36
CA PHE A 155 18.31 3.90 12.14
C PHE A 155 17.54 3.63 10.85
N LYS A 156 18.23 3.37 9.73
CA LYS A 156 17.58 3.03 8.45
C LYS A 156 16.70 1.77 8.58
N ILE A 157 17.19 0.76 9.29
CA ILE A 157 16.43 -0.49 9.53
C ILE A 157 15.21 -0.21 10.39
N ASP A 158 15.39 0.46 11.53
CA ASP A 158 14.31 0.72 12.50
C ASP A 158 13.18 1.55 11.89
N VAL A 159 13.51 2.70 11.31
CA VAL A 159 12.52 3.61 10.70
C VAL A 159 11.73 2.92 9.59
N ASN A 160 12.41 2.13 8.74
CA ASN A 160 11.71 1.42 7.67
C ASN A 160 10.86 0.26 8.21
N ALA A 161 11.29 -0.46 9.24
CA ALA A 161 10.48 -1.48 9.90
C ALA A 161 9.20 -0.87 10.48
N GLN A 162 9.31 0.26 11.19
CA GLN A 162 8.18 1.00 11.74
C GLN A 162 7.23 1.53 10.64
N GLN A 163 7.77 2.17 9.59
CA GLN A 163 6.98 2.70 8.48
C GLN A 163 6.22 1.63 7.71
N LEU A 164 6.80 0.44 7.58
CA LEU A 164 6.19 -0.71 6.93
C LEU A 164 5.29 -1.53 7.86
N GLY A 165 5.27 -1.20 9.16
CA GLY A 165 4.49 -1.92 10.18
C GLY A 165 4.95 -3.37 10.35
N LEU A 166 6.25 -3.61 10.22
CA LEU A 166 6.87 -4.90 10.45
C LEU A 166 7.09 -5.14 11.94
N THR A 167 7.00 -6.39 12.34
CA THR A 167 7.40 -6.86 13.67
C THR A 167 8.61 -7.78 13.54
N GLY A 168 9.33 -8.01 14.64
CA GLY A 168 10.53 -8.83 14.60
C GLY A 168 11.61 -8.33 15.55
N GLY A 169 12.86 -8.63 15.23
CA GLY A 169 13.97 -8.22 16.04
C GLY A 169 15.29 -8.18 15.29
N VAL A 170 16.21 -7.45 15.86
CA VAL A 170 17.61 -7.40 15.43
C VAL A 170 18.45 -7.89 16.59
N LEU A 171 19.18 -8.98 16.37
CA LEU A 171 20.20 -9.48 17.29
C LEU A 171 21.56 -9.00 16.79
N ILE A 172 22.30 -8.28 17.63
CA ILE A 172 23.63 -7.77 17.31
C ILE A 172 24.60 -8.50 18.22
N CYS A 173 25.51 -9.26 17.63
CA CYS A 173 26.61 -9.86 18.35
C CYS A 173 27.81 -8.91 18.30
N SER A 174 28.22 -8.39 19.47
CA SER A 174 29.37 -7.50 19.61
C SER A 174 30.62 -8.25 20.07
N ALA A 175 30.62 -9.59 19.98
CA ALA A 175 31.81 -10.37 20.33
C ALA A 175 32.94 -10.07 19.34
N PRO A 176 34.18 -9.88 19.85
CA PRO A 176 35.35 -9.56 19.00
C PRO A 176 35.65 -10.64 17.97
N ASP A 177 35.31 -11.89 18.29
CA ASP A 177 35.61 -13.04 17.44
C ASP A 177 34.62 -13.18 16.23
N LEU A 178 33.40 -12.68 16.36
CA LEU A 178 32.34 -12.80 15.33
C LEU A 178 31.38 -11.61 15.38
N PRO A 179 31.79 -10.45 14.86
CA PRO A 179 30.86 -9.33 14.73
C PRO A 179 29.80 -9.64 13.66
N CYS A 180 28.60 -10.01 14.07
CA CYS A 180 27.52 -10.29 13.14
C CYS A 180 26.19 -9.76 13.67
N ALA A 181 25.23 -9.62 12.81
CA ALA A 181 23.87 -9.28 13.19
C ALA A 181 22.86 -10.11 12.40
N LEU A 182 21.79 -10.49 13.07
CA LEU A 182 20.67 -11.20 12.50
C LEU A 182 19.45 -10.30 12.58
N VAL A 183 18.81 -10.04 11.44
CA VAL A 183 17.58 -9.24 11.34
C VAL A 183 16.44 -10.15 10.96
N VAL A 184 15.46 -10.30 11.85
CA VAL A 184 14.24 -11.09 11.63
C VAL A 184 13.08 -10.12 11.49
N VAL A 185 12.31 -10.24 10.41
CA VAL A 185 11.15 -9.40 10.15
C VAL A 185 9.93 -10.22 9.81
N GLU A 186 8.80 -9.83 10.35
CA GLU A 186 7.49 -10.43 10.08
C GLU A 186 6.51 -9.37 9.61
N GLY A 187 5.71 -9.70 8.61
CA GLY A 187 4.68 -8.78 8.14
C GLY A 187 3.98 -9.23 6.88
N GLY A 188 3.20 -8.33 6.28
CA GLY A 188 2.53 -8.60 5.02
C GLY A 188 3.52 -8.80 3.86
N PRO A 189 3.17 -9.57 2.83
CA PRO A 189 4.06 -9.91 1.74
C PRO A 189 4.63 -8.70 1.00
N ARG A 190 3.84 -7.63 0.85
CA ARG A 190 4.29 -6.39 0.19
C ARG A 190 5.26 -5.60 1.07
N ALA A 191 5.00 -5.58 2.39
CA ALA A 191 5.85 -4.90 3.35
C ALA A 191 7.22 -5.59 3.43
N VAL A 192 7.25 -6.91 3.58
CA VAL A 192 8.50 -7.70 3.61
C VAL A 192 9.26 -7.58 2.30
N LYS A 193 8.59 -7.63 1.13
CA LYS A 193 9.25 -7.42 -0.18
C LYS A 193 9.95 -6.06 -0.27
N ARG A 194 9.33 -5.00 0.26
CA ARG A 194 9.95 -3.66 0.30
C ARG A 194 11.15 -3.60 1.24
N PHE A 195 11.04 -4.28 2.37
CA PHE A 195 12.12 -4.38 3.33
C PHE A 195 13.30 -5.21 2.78
N SER A 196 13.04 -6.33 2.10
CA SER A 196 14.08 -7.10 1.39
C SER A 196 14.80 -6.24 0.34
N ALA A 197 14.06 -5.40 -0.39
CA ALA A 197 14.66 -4.47 -1.34
C ALA A 197 15.49 -3.36 -0.66
N LEU A 198 15.13 -2.96 0.57
CA LEU A 198 15.93 -2.06 1.38
C LEU A 198 17.26 -2.71 1.78
N MET A 199 17.19 -3.90 2.37
CA MET A 199 18.36 -4.63 2.88
C MET A 199 19.35 -5.01 1.78
N ASN A 200 18.84 -5.49 0.63
CA ASN A 200 19.68 -6.04 -0.43
C ASN A 200 20.18 -4.99 -1.44
N ARG A 201 19.52 -3.80 -1.53
CA ARG A 201 19.81 -2.85 -2.62
C ARG A 201 19.94 -1.40 -2.21
N ARG A 202 19.18 -0.93 -1.19
CA ARG A 202 19.10 0.51 -0.88
C ARG A 202 20.07 0.93 0.20
N ILE A 203 20.36 0.03 1.14
CA ILE A 203 21.40 0.29 2.13
C ILE A 203 22.74 -0.01 1.45
N ASP A 204 23.59 1.01 1.41
CA ASP A 204 24.98 0.82 1.09
C ASP A 204 25.68 0.36 2.38
N TRP A 205 26.00 -0.91 2.44
CA TRP A 205 26.63 -1.52 3.61
C TRP A 205 28.09 -1.18 3.73
N ALA A 206 28.74 -0.79 2.63
CA ALA A 206 30.14 -0.39 2.59
C ALA A 206 30.35 1.08 3.02
N ASP A 207 29.25 1.85 3.13
CA ASP A 207 29.33 3.24 3.59
C ASP A 207 29.69 3.29 5.09
N THR A 208 30.92 3.67 5.36
CA THR A 208 31.52 3.68 6.69
C THR A 208 31.85 5.09 7.18
N SER A 209 31.10 6.09 6.73
CA SER A 209 31.36 7.50 7.07
C SER A 209 31.45 7.79 8.57
N GLU A 210 30.88 6.91 9.41
CA GLU A 210 30.94 7.03 10.88
C GLU A 210 32.00 6.15 11.55
N LEU A 211 32.55 5.14 10.87
CA LEU A 211 33.44 4.14 11.48
C LEU A 211 34.75 4.06 10.70
N GLN A 212 35.84 4.41 11.36
CA GLN A 212 37.17 4.27 10.81
C GLN A 212 37.71 2.84 11.05
N GLY A 213 37.96 2.11 9.96
CA GLY A 213 38.57 0.78 10.03
C GLY A 213 38.41 -0.04 8.74
N GLU A 214 39.44 -0.77 8.33
CA GLU A 214 39.47 -1.59 7.12
C GLU A 214 38.45 -2.70 7.08
N ASN A 215 37.99 -3.19 8.26
CA ASN A 215 37.02 -4.31 8.37
C ASN A 215 35.60 -3.92 7.94
N TYR A 216 35.28 -2.64 7.88
CA TYR A 216 33.93 -2.18 7.53
C TYR A 216 33.74 -1.98 6.03
N ALA A 217 34.79 -1.80 5.25
CA ALA A 217 34.73 -1.66 3.80
C ALA A 217 34.21 -2.93 3.08
N ARG A 218 34.17 -4.07 3.78
CA ARG A 218 33.66 -5.35 3.29
C ARG A 218 32.34 -5.75 3.94
N ASN A 219 31.61 -4.81 4.52
CA ASN A 219 30.31 -5.09 5.13
C ASN A 219 29.26 -5.43 4.07
N TRP A 220 28.39 -6.39 4.36
CA TRP A 220 27.36 -6.86 3.46
C TRP A 220 26.15 -7.41 4.22
N ALA A 221 25.02 -7.48 3.56
CA ALA A 221 23.82 -8.13 4.08
C ALA A 221 23.27 -9.12 3.04
N LYS A 222 22.72 -10.22 3.52
CA LYS A 222 22.12 -11.26 2.68
C LYS A 222 20.82 -11.77 3.30
N GLU A 223 19.79 -11.96 2.47
CA GLU A 223 18.58 -12.69 2.85
C GLU A 223 18.94 -14.17 2.95
N VAL A 224 18.86 -14.73 4.17
CA VAL A 224 19.25 -16.12 4.45
C VAL A 224 18.06 -17.04 4.31
N TRP A 225 16.89 -16.58 4.79
CA TRP A 225 15.70 -17.41 4.78
C TRP A 225 14.45 -16.54 4.62
N LYS A 226 13.45 -17.13 3.97
CA LYS A 226 12.12 -16.53 3.80
C LYS A 226 11.05 -17.60 3.84
N GLY A 227 10.02 -17.39 4.61
CA GLY A 227 8.91 -18.33 4.76
C GLY A 227 7.60 -17.62 5.05
N THR A 228 6.55 -18.39 5.28
CA THR A 228 5.22 -17.89 5.62
C THR A 228 4.73 -18.51 6.91
N THR A 229 4.04 -17.71 7.72
CA THR A 229 3.38 -18.14 8.96
C THR A 229 1.93 -17.71 8.97
N VAL A 230 1.13 -18.35 9.81
CA VAL A 230 -0.30 -18.03 9.94
C VAL A 230 -0.51 -16.72 10.70
N ARG A 231 0.31 -16.45 11.69
CA ARG A 231 0.23 -15.27 12.55
C ARG A 231 1.60 -14.72 12.87
N ARG A 232 1.65 -13.48 13.30
CA ARG A 232 2.87 -12.86 13.81
C ARG A 232 3.23 -13.45 15.18
N ASN A 233 4.50 -13.71 15.41
CA ASN A 233 5.04 -14.17 16.68
C ASN A 233 5.58 -13.01 17.52
N PHE A 234 6.06 -11.94 16.87
CA PHE A 234 6.59 -10.78 17.57
C PHE A 234 5.52 -9.67 17.69
N ALA A 235 5.43 -9.07 18.88
CA ALA A 235 4.52 -7.96 19.14
C ALA A 235 5.04 -6.62 18.61
N ALA A 236 6.36 -6.42 18.59
CA ALA A 236 7.02 -5.19 18.17
C ALA A 236 8.35 -5.50 17.49
N PHE A 237 8.95 -4.47 16.87
CA PHE A 237 10.32 -4.55 16.35
C PHE A 237 11.28 -4.05 17.42
N LYS A 238 12.28 -4.87 17.80
CA LYS A 238 13.23 -4.55 18.88
C LYS A 238 14.66 -4.87 18.50
N PHE A 239 15.59 -4.10 19.03
CA PHE A 239 17.03 -4.38 18.95
C PHE A 239 17.48 -5.02 20.26
N GLN A 240 18.31 -6.05 20.15
CA GLN A 240 18.95 -6.72 21.26
C GLN A 240 20.43 -6.91 20.98
N GLU A 241 21.27 -6.54 21.92
CA GLU A 241 22.71 -6.72 21.84
C GLU A 241 23.13 -7.91 22.72
N CYS A 242 23.90 -8.82 22.13
CA CYS A 242 24.47 -9.97 22.80
C CYS A 242 25.97 -9.73 22.95
N LYS A 243 26.48 -9.83 24.18
CA LYS A 243 27.89 -9.56 24.51
C LYS A 243 28.79 -10.77 24.32
N SER A 244 28.25 -11.97 24.20
CA SER A 244 29.01 -13.20 24.01
C SER A 244 28.34 -14.10 22.95
N SER A 245 29.15 -14.92 22.30
CA SER A 245 28.68 -15.90 21.31
C SER A 245 27.78 -16.99 21.91
N LEU A 246 27.87 -17.21 23.21
CA LEU A 246 27.01 -18.17 23.94
C LEU A 246 25.60 -17.62 24.23
N THR A 247 25.40 -16.31 24.17
CA THR A 247 24.10 -15.64 24.43
C THR A 247 23.41 -15.17 23.17
N ALA A 248 24.04 -15.33 22.03
CA ALA A 248 23.47 -15.04 20.70
C ALA A 248 22.80 -16.27 20.11
#